data_98915344f4460695ed6835bfe0f62125
#
_entry.id   98915344f4460695ed6835bfe0f62125
#
_cell.length_a   1.000
_cell.length_b   1.000
_cell.length_c   1.000
_cell.angle_alpha   90.00
_cell.angle_beta   90.00
_cell.angle_gamma   90.00
#
_symmetry.space_group_name_H-M   'P 1'
#
loop_
_entity.id
_entity.type
_entity.pdbx_description
1 polymer ?
#
loop_
_entity_poly.entity_id
_entity_poly.type
_entity_poly.pdbx_seq_one_letter_code
_entity_poly.pdbx_strand_id
1 'polypeptide(L)'
;MAVPASIRAVERPSNTIVEDNGRDGPNRYAVRLRAGVKYVPGGNPQPRNGKVIGHIVDGKYVPVNAPVADAKPEMLQYGASAFVYSVSADLIEDLLDIFAAKDAYSIMTIAFLRVMRPSISSNRLASLYRKTFISRYYPGAALSENTVSSFLSHLGEDRTKRRAFYQKRADRVIAEHHIAIDGMLKQDNSSVNDLSAFSRKAMVRGCREVSVLYAYDIEKMEPVCAEIFPGNSIDASSYAAFIRDNDIRKGIIVSDKGFPPSRIKTELAERPDLHFLTPVKRNDVRIRDNHALDFDGVLEGVDGHILYSKRRIKGGCYLYTFRDSHKSSAEEAAFLANRKKNKDFSYSWYDKKSSVFGVIIFESDKDLDPKTAYICYSDRWLLELVFNRYKNDLGLDRTCVQGNFSVIGSEFINFIATVLTCRMLRKATAAGLLETRSYGDLLEDLSEVWRDVNAPDHAATNDGHWVHTMEYEFAELEALGLSEPVPKPEPKKRGQPRKNPVPEDKPKRRRGRPRKHPLPDDGAG
;
A
#
# COMPACT_ATOMS: atom_id res chain seq x y z
N MET A 1 2.58 39.34 -44.26
CA MET A 1 2.08 39.08 -45.65
C MET A 1 0.57 38.98 -45.62
N ALA A 2 -0.11 39.31 -46.75
CA ALA A 2 -1.57 39.17 -46.80
C ALA A 2 -1.95 37.69 -46.88
N VAL A 3 -2.86 37.22 -46.01
CA VAL A 3 -3.36 35.83 -46.02
C VAL A 3 -4.08 35.55 -47.35
N PRO A 4 -3.79 34.46 -48.07
CA PRO A 4 -4.45 34.08 -49.31
C PRO A 4 -5.98 33.98 -49.16
N ALA A 5 -6.71 34.31 -50.26
CA ALA A 5 -8.17 34.31 -50.25
C ALA A 5 -8.74 32.92 -49.94
N SER A 6 -8.11 31.86 -50.46
CA SER A 6 -8.48 30.44 -50.18
C SER A 6 -8.38 30.09 -48.69
N ILE A 7 -7.36 30.59 -48.01
CA ILE A 7 -7.18 30.36 -46.56
C ILE A 7 -8.19 31.18 -45.74
N ARG A 8 -8.53 32.38 -46.19
CA ARG A 8 -9.57 33.20 -45.52
C ARG A 8 -10.98 32.60 -45.64
N ALA A 9 -11.25 31.88 -46.73
CA ALA A 9 -12.56 31.23 -46.97
C ALA A 9 -12.79 29.94 -46.16
N VAL A 10 -11.76 29.42 -45.50
CA VAL A 10 -11.91 28.17 -44.70
C VAL A 10 -12.91 28.38 -43.56
N GLU A 11 -13.87 27.46 -43.45
CA GLU A 11 -14.86 27.44 -42.39
C GLU A 11 -14.19 27.32 -41.00
N ARG A 12 -14.58 28.19 -40.09
CA ARG A 12 -13.99 28.30 -38.76
C ARG A 12 -14.96 28.98 -37.79
N PRO A 13 -14.71 28.96 -36.45
CA PRO A 13 -15.58 29.63 -35.48
C PRO A 13 -15.81 31.11 -35.81
N SER A 14 -17.03 31.56 -35.58
CA SER A 14 -17.39 33.00 -35.77
C SER A 14 -16.54 33.92 -34.88
N ASN A 15 -16.47 35.18 -35.24
CA ASN A 15 -15.68 36.20 -34.53
C ASN A 15 -14.17 35.89 -34.42
N THR A 16 -13.60 35.34 -35.50
CA THR A 16 -12.16 35.02 -35.61
C THR A 16 -11.49 35.76 -36.76
N ILE A 17 -10.16 35.86 -36.70
CA ILE A 17 -9.30 36.37 -37.77
C ILE A 17 -8.17 35.38 -38.02
N VAL A 18 -7.73 35.28 -39.27
CA VAL A 18 -6.56 34.49 -39.69
C VAL A 18 -5.35 35.40 -39.88
N GLU A 19 -4.24 35.03 -39.26
CA GLU A 19 -2.94 35.73 -39.40
C GLU A 19 -1.93 34.78 -40.03
N ASP A 20 -1.10 35.34 -40.96
CA ASP A 20 0.06 34.62 -41.47
C ASP A 20 1.27 34.93 -40.59
N ASN A 21 1.77 33.93 -39.88
CA ASN A 21 2.93 34.06 -39.00
C ASN A 21 4.28 34.10 -39.74
N GLY A 22 4.25 34.01 -41.07
CA GLY A 22 5.46 34.06 -41.90
C GLY A 22 6.42 32.87 -41.75
N ARG A 23 6.01 31.84 -41.07
CA ARG A 23 6.78 30.58 -40.85
C ARG A 23 6.21 29.49 -41.73
N ASP A 24 7.07 28.71 -42.40
CA ASP A 24 6.61 27.54 -43.12
C ASP A 24 6.22 26.41 -42.14
N GLY A 25 5.18 25.65 -42.51
CA GLY A 25 4.70 24.52 -41.73
C GLY A 25 3.25 24.65 -41.26
N PRO A 26 2.77 23.67 -40.47
CA PRO A 26 1.35 23.55 -40.10
C PRO A 26 0.83 24.70 -39.23
N ASN A 27 1.69 25.48 -38.60
CA ASN A 27 1.33 26.59 -37.74
C ASN A 27 1.41 27.96 -38.46
N ARG A 28 1.56 27.97 -39.79
CA ARG A 28 1.70 29.21 -40.58
C ARG A 28 0.49 30.14 -40.44
N TYR A 29 -0.72 29.59 -40.59
CA TYR A 29 -1.95 30.38 -40.55
C TYR A 29 -2.65 30.23 -39.21
N ALA A 30 -2.42 31.16 -38.30
CA ALA A 30 -3.01 31.14 -36.97
C ALA A 30 -4.42 31.77 -36.97
N VAL A 31 -5.38 31.10 -36.36
CA VAL A 31 -6.74 31.59 -36.13
C VAL A 31 -6.85 32.16 -34.70
N ARG A 32 -7.18 33.47 -34.63
CA ARG A 32 -7.31 34.17 -33.34
C ARG A 32 -8.74 34.64 -33.10
N LEU A 33 -9.16 34.68 -31.86
CA LEU A 33 -10.39 35.39 -31.46
C LEU A 33 -10.23 36.90 -31.66
N ARG A 34 -11.30 37.58 -32.08
CA ARG A 34 -11.34 39.07 -32.07
C ARG A 34 -11.69 39.50 -30.63
N ALA A 35 -10.76 40.17 -29.96
CA ALA A 35 -10.91 40.59 -28.57
C ALA A 35 -11.47 42.02 -28.42
N GLY A 36 -11.78 42.71 -29.52
CA GLY A 36 -12.32 44.07 -29.50
C GLY A 36 -11.61 45.00 -30.50
N VAL A 37 -11.76 46.30 -30.30
CA VAL A 37 -11.19 47.34 -31.17
C VAL A 37 -10.34 48.29 -30.34
N LYS A 38 -9.15 48.61 -30.80
CA LYS A 38 -8.29 49.64 -30.22
C LYS A 38 -8.51 50.95 -31.00
N TYR A 39 -9.02 51.95 -30.32
CA TYR A 39 -9.15 53.30 -30.87
C TYR A 39 -7.81 54.04 -30.78
N VAL A 40 -7.32 54.53 -31.89
CA VAL A 40 -6.10 55.34 -31.95
C VAL A 40 -6.55 56.80 -32.23
N PRO A 41 -6.17 57.78 -31.41
CA PRO A 41 -6.53 59.19 -31.67
C PRO A 41 -6.05 59.64 -33.06
N GLY A 42 -6.98 60.16 -33.89
CA GLY A 42 -6.70 60.61 -35.25
C GLY A 42 -6.51 59.51 -36.30
N GLY A 43 -6.76 58.25 -36.00
CA GLY A 43 -6.65 57.12 -36.91
C GLY A 43 -7.88 56.22 -36.94
N ASN A 44 -7.92 55.31 -37.92
CA ASN A 44 -8.99 54.33 -38.03
C ASN A 44 -8.92 53.29 -36.87
N PRO A 45 -10.07 52.85 -36.34
CA PRO A 45 -10.11 51.80 -35.33
C PRO A 45 -9.37 50.53 -35.78
N GLN A 46 -8.44 50.04 -34.95
CA GLN A 46 -7.69 48.82 -35.24
C GLN A 46 -8.24 47.62 -34.47
N PRO A 47 -8.47 46.46 -35.11
CA PRO A 47 -8.92 45.28 -34.42
C PRO A 47 -7.86 44.80 -33.44
N ARG A 48 -8.27 44.49 -32.21
CA ARG A 48 -7.41 43.86 -31.19
C ARG A 48 -7.61 42.34 -31.26
N ASN A 49 -6.52 41.63 -31.59
CA ASN A 49 -6.54 40.18 -31.69
C ASN A 49 -6.27 39.56 -30.34
N GLY A 50 -7.08 38.56 -29.97
CA GLY A 50 -6.94 37.77 -28.75
C GLY A 50 -6.02 36.57 -28.91
N LYS A 51 -6.21 35.55 -28.06
CA LYS A 51 -5.41 34.32 -28.10
C LYS A 51 -5.64 33.53 -29.40
N VAL A 52 -4.63 32.74 -29.79
CA VAL A 52 -4.75 31.74 -30.86
C VAL A 52 -5.65 30.61 -30.37
N ILE A 53 -6.64 30.23 -31.18
CA ILE A 53 -7.57 29.15 -30.89
C ILE A 53 -7.45 27.98 -31.85
N GLY A 54 -6.68 28.10 -32.91
CA GLY A 54 -6.42 27.07 -33.90
C GLY A 54 -5.51 27.54 -35.00
N HIS A 55 -5.29 26.68 -36.00
CA HIS A 55 -4.53 26.93 -37.20
C HIS A 55 -5.31 26.43 -38.43
N ILE A 56 -4.99 26.95 -39.61
CA ILE A 56 -5.48 26.38 -40.89
C ILE A 56 -4.35 25.54 -41.45
N VAL A 57 -4.58 24.23 -41.53
CA VAL A 57 -3.65 23.23 -42.05
C VAL A 57 -4.35 22.49 -43.17
N ASP A 58 -3.70 22.41 -44.33
CA ASP A 58 -4.24 21.73 -45.52
C ASP A 58 -5.68 22.13 -45.90
N GLY A 59 -5.97 23.45 -45.76
CA GLY A 59 -7.29 23.99 -46.09
C GLY A 59 -8.41 23.67 -45.07
N LYS A 60 -8.08 23.15 -43.88
CA LYS A 60 -9.02 22.87 -42.79
C LYS A 60 -8.66 23.61 -41.52
N TYR A 61 -9.66 24.01 -40.75
CA TYR A 61 -9.46 24.56 -39.40
C TYR A 61 -9.16 23.46 -38.41
N VAL A 62 -8.03 23.56 -37.71
CA VAL A 62 -7.60 22.66 -36.64
C VAL A 62 -7.51 23.48 -35.35
N PRO A 63 -8.32 23.21 -34.33
CA PRO A 63 -8.25 23.86 -33.00
C PRO A 63 -6.89 23.59 -32.33
N VAL A 64 -6.39 24.54 -31.52
CA VAL A 64 -5.13 24.36 -30.73
C VAL A 64 -5.19 23.15 -29.82
N ASN A 65 -6.39 22.80 -29.34
CA ASN A 65 -6.64 21.65 -28.46
C ASN A 65 -7.37 20.50 -29.19
N ALA A 66 -7.37 20.48 -30.54
CA ALA A 66 -7.84 19.30 -31.23
C ALA A 66 -6.90 18.13 -30.87
N PRO A 67 -7.40 16.95 -30.51
CA PRO A 67 -6.56 15.78 -30.44
C PRO A 67 -5.89 15.63 -31.81
N VAL A 68 -4.57 15.63 -31.83
CA VAL A 68 -3.81 15.47 -33.07
C VAL A 68 -4.04 14.06 -33.53
N ALA A 69 -4.79 13.88 -34.64
CA ALA A 69 -5.20 12.55 -35.15
C ALA A 69 -4.00 11.65 -35.52
N ASP A 70 -2.78 12.19 -35.51
CA ASP A 70 -1.51 11.49 -35.78
C ASP A 70 -0.49 11.61 -34.62
N ALA A 71 -0.89 12.04 -33.43
CA ALA A 71 -0.01 11.95 -32.27
C ALA A 71 0.21 10.47 -31.96
N LYS A 72 1.48 10.02 -32.06
CA LYS A 72 1.83 8.69 -31.57
C LYS A 72 1.32 8.57 -30.12
N PRO A 73 0.60 7.51 -29.78
CA PRO A 73 0.10 7.32 -28.44
C PRO A 73 1.29 7.38 -27.46
N GLU A 74 1.18 8.22 -26.42
CA GLU A 74 2.15 8.24 -25.33
C GLU A 74 1.76 7.15 -24.35
N MET A 75 2.45 6.02 -24.40
CA MET A 75 2.18 4.85 -23.56
C MET A 75 2.95 4.97 -22.26
N LEU A 76 2.27 4.82 -21.13
CA LEU A 76 2.85 4.77 -19.79
C LEU A 76 2.42 3.49 -19.05
N GLN A 77 3.28 3.03 -18.13
CA GLN A 77 2.97 1.91 -17.23
C GLN A 77 1.79 2.30 -16.34
N TYR A 78 0.68 1.57 -16.49
CA TYR A 78 -0.60 1.90 -15.86
C TYR A 78 -0.92 1.00 -14.67
N GLY A 79 -0.92 -0.32 -14.83
CA GLY A 79 -1.54 -1.26 -13.89
C GLY A 79 -1.08 -1.09 -12.45
N ALA A 80 0.23 -1.21 -12.18
CA ALA A 80 0.76 -1.00 -10.83
C ALA A 80 0.51 0.43 -10.33
N SER A 81 0.62 1.46 -11.19
CA SER A 81 0.34 2.86 -10.82
C SER A 81 -1.11 3.05 -10.40
N ALA A 82 -2.05 2.50 -11.15
CA ALA A 82 -3.48 2.56 -10.87
C ALA A 82 -3.84 1.80 -9.58
N PHE A 83 -3.19 0.65 -9.35
CA PHE A 83 -3.40 -0.14 -8.15
C PHE A 83 -3.01 0.65 -6.90
N VAL A 84 -1.80 1.22 -6.84
CA VAL A 84 -1.37 2.07 -5.71
C VAL A 84 -2.31 3.28 -5.55
N TYR A 85 -2.67 3.93 -6.67
CA TYR A 85 -3.56 5.10 -6.66
C TYR A 85 -4.94 4.77 -6.08
N SER A 86 -5.51 3.60 -6.41
CA SER A 86 -6.84 3.18 -5.96
C SER A 86 -7.00 3.04 -4.44
N VAL A 87 -5.89 2.96 -3.70
CA VAL A 87 -5.88 2.81 -2.22
C VAL A 87 -5.33 4.03 -1.48
N SER A 88 -5.13 5.16 -2.19
CA SER A 88 -4.36 6.31 -1.68
C SER A 88 -5.17 7.57 -1.39
N ALA A 89 -6.47 7.61 -1.71
CA ALA A 89 -7.27 8.85 -1.72
C ALA A 89 -7.22 9.64 -0.40
N ASP A 90 -7.49 8.99 0.73
CA ASP A 90 -7.46 9.65 2.04
C ASP A 90 -6.04 10.08 2.48
N LEU A 91 -5.00 9.39 2.00
CA LEU A 91 -3.61 9.76 2.31
C LEU A 91 -3.21 11.07 1.62
N ILE A 92 -3.58 11.24 0.35
CA ILE A 92 -3.29 12.48 -0.35
C ILE A 92 -4.13 13.65 0.18
N GLU A 93 -5.38 13.41 0.56
CA GLU A 93 -6.23 14.41 1.22
C GLU A 93 -5.61 14.88 2.55
N ASP A 94 -5.20 13.93 3.41
CA ASP A 94 -4.52 14.25 4.67
C ASP A 94 -3.22 15.04 4.48
N LEU A 95 -2.46 14.70 3.45
CA LEU A 95 -1.23 15.42 3.13
C LEU A 95 -1.51 16.84 2.61
N LEU A 96 -2.54 17.02 1.78
CA LEU A 96 -2.93 18.33 1.24
C LEU A 96 -3.46 19.29 2.31
N ASP A 97 -4.08 18.77 3.36
CA ASP A 97 -4.53 19.56 4.50
C ASP A 97 -3.36 20.13 5.34
N ILE A 98 -2.18 19.53 5.26
CA ILE A 98 -1.04 19.83 6.13
C ILE A 98 0.14 20.42 5.36
N PHE A 99 0.42 19.89 4.17
CA PHE A 99 1.54 20.28 3.34
C PHE A 99 1.08 21.10 2.14
N ALA A 100 1.97 21.93 1.61
CA ALA A 100 1.72 22.54 0.30
C ALA A 100 1.55 21.45 -0.78
N ALA A 101 0.70 21.67 -1.76
CA ALA A 101 0.38 20.69 -2.80
C ALA A 101 1.62 20.08 -3.47
N LYS A 102 2.65 20.92 -3.74
CA LYS A 102 3.92 20.44 -4.30
C LYS A 102 4.61 19.40 -3.42
N ASP A 103 4.61 19.62 -2.10
CA ASP A 103 5.26 18.72 -1.14
C ASP A 103 4.43 17.46 -0.96
N ALA A 104 3.10 17.57 -0.83
CA ALA A 104 2.18 16.45 -0.77
C ALA A 104 2.32 15.53 -2.00
N TYR A 105 2.37 16.11 -3.20
CA TYR A 105 2.59 15.36 -4.44
C TYR A 105 3.98 14.71 -4.51
N SER A 106 5.01 15.39 -4.00
CA SER A 106 6.36 14.81 -3.94
C SER A 106 6.43 13.64 -2.97
N ILE A 107 5.80 13.74 -1.80
CA ILE A 107 5.69 12.66 -0.81
C ILE A 107 5.01 11.45 -1.43
N MET A 108 3.82 11.62 -2.01
CA MET A 108 3.06 10.53 -2.62
C MET A 108 3.82 9.92 -3.80
N THR A 109 4.41 10.75 -4.67
CA THR A 109 5.20 10.26 -5.81
C THR A 109 6.33 9.35 -5.36
N ILE A 110 7.14 9.77 -4.38
CA ILE A 110 8.27 8.97 -3.89
C ILE A 110 7.77 7.70 -3.21
N ALA A 111 6.70 7.78 -2.42
CA ALA A 111 6.08 6.60 -1.78
C ALA A 111 5.60 5.59 -2.83
N PHE A 112 4.87 6.03 -3.87
CA PHE A 112 4.40 5.18 -4.96
C PHE A 112 5.56 4.49 -5.70
N LEU A 113 6.60 5.26 -6.03
CA LEU A 113 7.77 4.71 -6.74
C LEU A 113 8.51 3.66 -5.88
N ARG A 114 8.57 3.83 -4.55
CA ARG A 114 9.13 2.84 -3.62
C ARG A 114 8.29 1.57 -3.55
N VAL A 115 6.95 1.70 -3.59
CA VAL A 115 6.04 0.53 -3.62
C VAL A 115 6.19 -0.23 -4.93
N MET A 116 6.20 0.46 -6.06
CA MET A 116 6.28 -0.17 -7.38
C MET A 116 7.66 -0.77 -7.69
N ARG A 117 8.73 -0.19 -7.14
CA ARG A 117 10.09 -0.66 -7.35
C ARG A 117 10.85 -0.65 -6.03
N PRO A 118 10.84 -1.78 -5.31
CA PRO A 118 11.59 -1.95 -4.07
C PRO A 118 13.06 -1.54 -4.21
N SER A 119 13.62 -0.95 -3.16
CA SER A 119 15.03 -0.51 -3.11
C SER A 119 15.45 0.46 -4.23
N ILE A 120 14.50 1.18 -4.83
CA ILE A 120 14.83 2.15 -5.87
C ILE A 120 15.76 3.24 -5.35
N SER A 121 16.88 3.46 -6.02
CA SER A 121 17.82 4.52 -5.69
C SER A 121 17.31 5.90 -6.13
N SER A 122 17.68 6.96 -5.39
CA SER A 122 17.20 8.33 -5.62
C SER A 122 17.45 8.83 -7.05
N ASN A 123 18.58 8.45 -7.66
CA ASN A 123 18.94 8.83 -9.04
C ASN A 123 18.04 8.18 -10.11
N ARG A 124 17.29 7.14 -9.77
CA ARG A 124 16.37 6.44 -10.70
C ARG A 124 14.93 6.88 -10.59
N LEU A 125 14.56 7.61 -9.53
CA LEU A 125 13.18 8.07 -9.30
C LEU A 125 12.64 8.88 -10.50
N ALA A 126 13.39 9.86 -11.00
CA ALA A 126 12.97 10.69 -12.13
C ALA A 126 12.73 9.90 -13.43
N SER A 127 13.54 8.85 -13.67
CA SER A 127 13.38 7.99 -14.85
C SER A 127 12.12 7.13 -14.76
N LEU A 128 11.87 6.50 -13.60
CA LEU A 128 10.68 5.68 -13.40
C LEU A 128 9.40 6.52 -13.41
N TYR A 129 9.41 7.69 -12.74
CA TYR A 129 8.29 8.63 -12.74
C TYR A 129 7.80 8.97 -14.15
N ARG A 130 8.72 9.29 -15.07
CA ARG A 130 8.37 9.64 -16.46
C ARG A 130 7.78 8.48 -17.26
N LYS A 131 7.98 7.24 -16.85
CA LYS A 131 7.47 6.03 -17.53
C LYS A 131 6.13 5.54 -16.98
N THR A 132 5.67 6.10 -15.88
CA THR A 132 4.52 5.61 -15.12
C THR A 132 3.38 6.63 -15.08
N PHE A 133 2.15 6.16 -14.93
CA PHE A 133 0.97 7.01 -14.74
C PHE A 133 1.03 7.89 -13.49
N ILE A 134 1.96 7.65 -12.56
CA ILE A 134 2.21 8.52 -11.41
C ILE A 134 2.46 9.96 -11.85
N SER A 135 3.14 10.16 -12.99
CA SER A 135 3.38 11.49 -13.57
C SER A 135 2.09 12.22 -13.97
N ARG A 136 0.99 11.50 -14.13
CA ARG A 136 -0.34 12.04 -14.43
C ARG A 136 -1.16 12.28 -13.18
N TYR A 137 -1.07 11.38 -12.20
CA TYR A 137 -1.73 11.54 -10.91
C TYR A 137 -1.15 12.70 -10.09
N TYR A 138 0.18 12.83 -10.07
CA TYR A 138 0.92 13.84 -9.32
C TYR A 138 1.90 14.57 -10.24
N PRO A 139 1.43 15.51 -11.06
CA PRO A 139 2.28 16.18 -12.03
C PRO A 139 3.27 17.15 -11.39
N GLY A 140 4.43 17.34 -12.05
CA GLY A 140 5.40 18.37 -11.66
C GLY A 140 6.34 18.00 -10.51
N ALA A 141 6.41 16.72 -10.08
CA ALA A 141 7.36 16.31 -9.06
C ALA A 141 8.81 16.47 -9.52
N ALA A 142 9.61 17.21 -8.74
CA ALA A 142 11.03 17.42 -9.00
C ALA A 142 11.85 16.32 -8.32
N LEU A 143 12.34 15.36 -9.11
CA LEU A 143 12.94 14.12 -8.64
C LEU A 143 14.42 13.97 -9.02
N SER A 144 15.16 15.08 -9.23
CA SER A 144 16.61 14.98 -9.31
C SER A 144 17.20 14.56 -7.96
N GLU A 145 18.33 13.86 -7.97
CA GLU A 145 18.97 13.35 -6.76
C GLU A 145 19.17 14.44 -5.69
N ASN A 146 19.70 15.59 -6.10
CA ASN A 146 19.91 16.72 -5.20
C ASN A 146 18.58 17.29 -4.67
N THR A 147 17.55 17.37 -5.50
CA THR A 147 16.23 17.86 -5.09
C THR A 147 15.61 16.90 -4.07
N VAL A 148 15.67 15.60 -4.33
CA VAL A 148 15.15 14.58 -3.40
C VAL A 148 15.91 14.61 -2.09
N SER A 149 17.25 14.69 -2.11
CA SER A 149 18.06 14.78 -0.89
C SER A 149 17.70 16.01 -0.05
N SER A 150 17.61 17.17 -0.65
CA SER A 150 17.20 18.42 0.03
C SER A 150 15.76 18.33 0.55
N PHE A 151 14.87 17.75 -0.23
CA PHE A 151 13.47 17.56 0.16
C PHE A 151 13.33 16.64 1.38
N LEU A 152 14.05 15.51 1.42
CA LEU A 152 14.03 14.60 2.55
C LEU A 152 14.55 15.27 3.83
N SER A 153 15.62 16.09 3.72
CA SER A 153 16.13 16.84 4.87
C SER A 153 15.09 17.84 5.39
N HIS A 154 14.52 18.65 4.50
CA HIS A 154 13.49 19.62 4.86
C HIS A 154 12.25 18.95 5.47
N LEU A 155 11.79 17.85 4.88
CA LEU A 155 10.68 17.06 5.42
C LEU A 155 11.00 16.51 6.81
N GLY A 156 12.25 16.12 7.05
CA GLY A 156 12.72 15.63 8.35
C GLY A 156 12.84 16.73 9.41
N GLU A 157 13.14 17.97 9.02
CA GLU A 157 13.18 19.12 9.92
C GLU A 157 11.78 19.53 10.39
N ASP A 158 10.77 19.45 9.52
CA ASP A 158 9.39 19.86 9.82
C ASP A 158 8.64 18.82 10.68
N ARG A 159 9.04 18.74 11.94
CA ARG A 159 8.41 17.84 12.92
C ARG A 159 6.93 18.14 13.12
N THR A 160 6.55 19.41 13.04
CA THR A 160 5.16 19.85 13.29
C THR A 160 4.20 19.26 12.27
N LYS A 161 4.52 19.33 10.98
CA LYS A 161 3.67 18.78 9.93
C LYS A 161 3.63 17.27 9.96
N ARG A 162 4.76 16.58 10.17
CA ARG A 162 4.78 15.13 10.28
C ARG A 162 3.90 14.64 11.44
N ARG A 163 4.00 15.31 12.62
CA ARG A 163 3.14 15.00 13.76
C ARG A 163 1.67 15.26 13.48
N ALA A 164 1.32 16.38 12.86
CA ALA A 164 -0.05 16.68 12.48
C ALA A 164 -0.63 15.59 11.57
N PHE A 165 0.16 15.06 10.63
CA PHE A 165 -0.25 13.93 9.80
C PHE A 165 -0.49 12.66 10.64
N TYR A 166 0.41 12.30 11.54
CA TYR A 166 0.25 11.13 12.40
C TYR A 166 -0.94 11.27 13.35
N GLN A 167 -1.13 12.45 13.95
CA GLN A 167 -2.26 12.74 14.82
C GLN A 167 -3.59 12.61 14.08
N LYS A 168 -3.69 13.14 12.85
CA LYS A 168 -4.87 13.00 12.02
C LYS A 168 -5.21 11.53 11.73
N ARG A 169 -4.20 10.68 11.57
CA ARG A 169 -4.39 9.24 11.41
C ARG A 169 -4.78 8.56 12.73
N ALA A 170 -4.16 8.95 13.84
CA ALA A 170 -4.50 8.44 15.18
C ALA A 170 -5.94 8.78 15.58
N ASP A 171 -6.45 9.94 15.18
CA ASP A 171 -7.84 10.34 15.44
C ASP A 171 -8.89 9.45 14.72
N ARG A 172 -8.47 8.71 13.69
CA ARG A 172 -9.32 7.73 12.98
C ARG A 172 -9.37 6.36 13.66
N VAL A 173 -8.58 6.13 14.69
CA VAL A 173 -8.64 4.92 15.50
C VAL A 173 -9.95 4.92 16.29
N ILE A 174 -10.59 3.77 16.37
CA ILE A 174 -11.82 3.57 17.16
C ILE A 174 -11.44 3.07 18.56
N ALA A 175 -12.20 3.42 19.58
CA ALA A 175 -11.87 3.10 20.97
C ALA A 175 -11.85 1.58 21.28
N GLU A 176 -12.51 0.79 20.46
CA GLU A 176 -12.57 -0.69 20.55
C GLU A 176 -11.43 -1.37 19.79
N HIS A 177 -10.70 -0.64 18.93
CA HIS A 177 -9.61 -1.20 18.15
C HIS A 177 -8.37 -1.49 19.01
N HIS A 178 -7.63 -2.50 18.63
CA HIS A 178 -6.38 -2.90 19.26
C HIS A 178 -5.20 -2.33 18.48
N ILE A 179 -4.32 -1.64 19.21
CA ILE A 179 -3.16 -0.96 18.65
C ILE A 179 -1.90 -1.71 19.08
N ALA A 180 -1.32 -2.48 18.17
CA ALA A 180 -0.02 -3.09 18.42
C ALA A 180 1.07 -2.02 18.34
N ILE A 181 1.91 -1.91 19.37
CA ILE A 181 3.09 -1.03 19.36
C ILE A 181 4.33 -1.92 19.50
N ASP A 182 5.20 -1.84 18.50
CA ASP A 182 6.48 -2.56 18.50
C ASP A 182 7.53 -1.82 17.68
N GLY A 183 8.80 -2.17 17.92
CA GLY A 183 9.95 -1.54 17.29
C GLY A 183 10.76 -2.51 16.44
N MET A 184 11.27 -2.02 15.33
CA MET A 184 12.25 -2.73 14.51
C MET A 184 13.58 -2.01 14.46
N LEU A 185 14.65 -2.76 14.27
CA LEU A 185 15.98 -2.25 13.98
C LEU A 185 16.20 -2.21 12.48
N LYS A 186 16.83 -1.13 12.01
CA LYS A 186 17.19 -0.89 10.63
C LYS A 186 18.67 -0.55 10.55
N GLN A 187 19.40 -1.23 9.66
CA GLN A 187 20.83 -0.97 9.48
C GLN A 187 21.09 0.46 9.01
N ASP A 188 22.06 1.10 9.62
CA ASP A 188 22.52 2.43 9.25
C ASP A 188 24.05 2.48 9.22
N ASN A 189 24.60 2.69 8.06
CA ASN A 189 26.03 2.79 7.85
C ASN A 189 26.53 4.25 7.82
N SER A 190 25.69 5.20 8.17
CA SER A 190 26.06 6.62 8.21
C SER A 190 27.06 6.91 9.34
N SER A 191 28.09 7.68 9.03
CA SER A 191 29.03 8.21 10.01
C SER A 191 28.64 9.58 10.57
N VAL A 192 27.62 10.21 9.96
CA VAL A 192 27.17 11.59 10.29
C VAL A 192 25.75 11.64 10.87
N ASN A 193 25.15 10.50 11.14
CA ASN A 193 23.81 10.38 11.70
C ASN A 193 23.90 10.05 13.19
N ASP A 194 23.49 10.99 14.07
CA ASP A 194 23.50 10.81 15.51
C ASP A 194 22.46 9.79 16.01
N LEU A 195 21.45 9.45 15.18
CA LEU A 195 20.49 8.38 15.46
C LEU A 195 21.12 7.00 15.29
N SER A 196 22.26 6.93 14.60
CA SER A 196 22.98 5.69 14.34
C SER A 196 23.75 5.23 15.58
N ALA A 197 23.38 4.09 16.13
CA ALA A 197 24.00 3.55 17.35
C ALA A 197 24.15 2.03 17.29
N PHE A 198 25.08 1.49 18.10
CA PHE A 198 25.23 0.06 18.27
C PHE A 198 24.14 -0.49 19.19
N SER A 199 23.36 -1.43 18.71
CA SER A 199 22.34 -2.11 19.50
C SER A 199 22.84 -3.46 20.03
N ARG A 200 22.46 -3.80 21.28
CA ARG A 200 22.69 -5.13 21.85
C ARG A 200 21.85 -6.21 21.15
N LYS A 201 20.77 -5.81 20.49
CA LYS A 201 19.85 -6.67 19.74
C LYS A 201 20.16 -6.67 18.23
N ALA A 202 21.30 -6.08 17.82
CA ALA A 202 21.69 -5.99 16.41
C ALA A 202 21.65 -7.35 15.73
N MET A 203 20.97 -7.44 14.59
CA MET A 203 20.92 -8.65 13.77
C MET A 203 22.29 -9.00 13.20
N VAL A 204 23.13 -8.00 12.93
CA VAL A 204 24.50 -8.14 12.44
C VAL A 204 25.45 -7.51 13.46
N ARG A 205 26.35 -8.31 14.04
CA ARG A 205 27.33 -7.83 15.00
C ARG A 205 28.24 -6.77 14.38
N GLY A 206 28.39 -5.65 15.07
CA GLY A 206 29.27 -4.56 14.64
C GLY A 206 28.66 -3.59 13.63
N CYS A 207 27.38 -3.73 13.28
CA CYS A 207 26.64 -2.74 12.51
C CYS A 207 25.96 -1.74 13.43
N ARG A 208 25.92 -0.48 13.01
CA ARG A 208 25.10 0.56 13.61
C ARG A 208 23.68 0.46 13.07
N GLU A 209 22.72 0.85 13.87
CA GLU A 209 21.30 0.76 13.53
C GLU A 209 20.57 2.00 14.01
N VAL A 210 19.44 2.28 13.37
CA VAL A 210 18.38 3.16 13.89
C VAL A 210 17.20 2.29 14.32
N SER A 211 16.45 2.75 15.30
CA SER A 211 15.24 2.09 15.76
C SER A 211 14.03 2.81 15.22
N VAL A 212 13.06 2.08 14.67
CA VAL A 212 11.80 2.63 14.21
C VAL A 212 10.66 1.98 14.98
N LEU A 213 9.88 2.78 15.68
CA LEU A 213 8.71 2.33 16.44
C LEU A 213 7.45 2.59 15.63
N TYR A 214 6.58 1.60 15.53
CA TYR A 214 5.31 1.67 14.83
C TYR A 214 4.14 1.44 15.79
N ALA A 215 3.04 2.17 15.58
CA ALA A 215 1.72 1.80 16.03
C ALA A 215 0.92 1.24 14.83
N TYR A 216 0.23 0.13 15.04
CA TYR A 216 -0.50 -0.60 14.01
C TYR A 216 -1.90 -0.92 14.52
N ASP A 217 -2.91 -0.50 13.77
CA ASP A 217 -4.31 -0.84 14.01
C ASP A 217 -4.57 -2.26 13.49
N ILE A 218 -4.81 -3.19 14.42
CA ILE A 218 -4.95 -4.62 14.11
C ILE A 218 -6.20 -4.87 13.25
N GLU A 219 -7.32 -4.25 13.58
CA GLU A 219 -8.58 -4.42 12.87
C GLU A 219 -8.56 -3.80 11.47
N LYS A 220 -7.92 -2.64 11.32
CA LYS A 220 -7.73 -2.02 10.00
C LYS A 220 -6.59 -2.64 9.20
N MET A 221 -5.74 -3.42 9.85
CA MET A 221 -4.55 -4.03 9.23
C MET A 221 -3.63 -3.01 8.57
N GLU A 222 -3.41 -1.85 9.22
CA GLU A 222 -2.53 -0.80 8.67
C GLU A 222 -1.80 0.00 9.75
N PRO A 223 -0.60 0.55 9.45
CA PRO A 223 0.12 1.44 10.36
C PRO A 223 -0.64 2.74 10.65
N VAL A 224 -0.62 3.17 11.91
CA VAL A 224 -1.23 4.42 12.37
C VAL A 224 -0.21 5.56 12.39
N CYS A 225 0.93 5.36 13.05
CA CYS A 225 2.03 6.30 13.13
C CYS A 225 3.36 5.59 13.33
N ALA A 226 4.46 6.32 13.15
CA ALA A 226 5.81 5.84 13.36
C ALA A 226 6.71 6.94 13.92
N GLU A 227 7.76 6.56 14.67
CA GLU A 227 8.78 7.48 15.14
C GLU A 227 10.15 6.79 15.12
N ILE A 228 11.20 7.59 14.92
CA ILE A 228 12.59 7.11 14.85
C ILE A 228 13.30 7.44 16.14
N PHE A 229 14.05 6.47 16.64
CA PHE A 229 14.88 6.59 17.82
C PHE A 229 16.31 6.11 17.51
N PRO A 230 17.31 6.54 18.31
CA PRO A 230 18.63 5.94 18.24
C PRO A 230 18.60 4.42 18.41
N GLY A 231 19.45 3.69 17.70
CA GLY A 231 19.44 2.23 17.64
C GLY A 231 19.54 1.51 18.99
N ASN A 232 20.01 2.19 20.04
CA ASN A 232 20.17 1.64 21.39
C ASN A 232 19.13 2.11 22.40
N SER A 233 18.12 2.90 22.00
CA SER A 233 17.28 3.68 22.93
C SER A 233 15.80 3.28 22.99
N ILE A 234 15.36 2.20 22.33
CA ILE A 234 13.99 1.72 22.56
C ILE A 234 13.89 1.10 23.94
N ASP A 235 13.41 1.89 24.88
CA ASP A 235 13.04 1.50 26.22
C ASP A 235 11.60 1.92 26.53
N ALA A 236 11.17 1.67 27.77
CA ALA A 236 9.82 2.01 28.20
C ALA A 236 9.53 3.53 28.15
N SER A 237 10.54 4.39 28.24
CA SER A 237 10.37 5.86 28.14
C SER A 237 10.10 6.30 26.71
N SER A 238 10.67 5.60 25.72
CA SER A 238 10.40 5.82 24.30
C SER A 238 8.93 5.54 23.94
N TYR A 239 8.32 4.52 24.54
CA TYR A 239 6.90 4.22 24.32
C TYR A 239 5.96 5.31 24.87
N ALA A 240 6.22 5.82 26.10
CA ALA A 240 5.44 6.91 26.66
C ALA A 240 5.54 8.17 25.80
N ALA A 241 6.77 8.53 25.40
CA ALA A 241 7.00 9.65 24.49
C ALA A 241 6.29 9.44 23.14
N PHE A 242 6.32 8.23 22.58
CA PHE A 242 5.66 7.89 21.33
C PHE A 242 4.14 8.07 21.39
N ILE A 243 3.49 7.59 22.46
CA ILE A 243 2.03 7.75 22.66
C ILE A 243 1.69 9.24 22.79
N ARG A 244 2.42 9.99 23.60
CA ARG A 244 2.19 11.42 23.83
C ARG A 244 2.41 12.23 22.56
N ASP A 245 3.52 12.00 21.89
CA ASP A 245 3.98 12.82 20.77
C ASP A 245 3.14 12.63 19.51
N ASN A 246 2.58 11.42 19.31
CA ASN A 246 1.65 11.12 18.23
C ASN A 246 0.18 11.25 18.64
N ASP A 247 -0.07 11.68 19.88
CA ASP A 247 -1.38 11.94 20.45
C ASP A 247 -2.36 10.77 20.29
N ILE A 248 -1.89 9.55 20.61
CA ILE A 248 -2.71 8.35 20.58
C ILE A 248 -3.68 8.40 21.76
N ARG A 249 -4.95 8.70 21.52
CA ARG A 249 -5.97 8.97 22.55
C ARG A 249 -6.94 7.83 22.79
N LYS A 250 -7.06 6.91 21.86
CA LYS A 250 -8.10 5.85 21.85
C LYS A 250 -7.50 4.53 21.45
N GLY A 251 -8.16 3.46 21.84
CA GLY A 251 -7.82 2.10 21.49
C GLY A 251 -7.25 1.30 22.65
N ILE A 252 -6.93 0.04 22.39
CA ILE A 252 -6.37 -0.89 23.37
C ILE A 252 -4.94 -1.21 22.93
N ILE A 253 -3.95 -0.69 23.66
CA ILE A 253 -2.54 -0.94 23.35
C ILE A 253 -2.19 -2.38 23.64
N VAL A 254 -1.81 -3.12 22.62
CA VAL A 254 -1.27 -4.49 22.73
C VAL A 254 0.24 -4.43 22.58
N SER A 255 0.95 -4.80 23.63
CA SER A 255 2.40 -4.68 23.70
C SER A 255 3.09 -6.00 24.06
N ASP A 256 4.42 -6.07 23.85
CA ASP A 256 5.23 -7.23 24.25
C ASP A 256 5.59 -7.18 25.75
N LYS A 257 6.11 -8.30 26.26
CA LYS A 257 6.55 -8.48 27.66
C LYS A 257 7.53 -7.42 28.16
N GLY A 258 8.20 -6.70 27.26
CA GLY A 258 9.13 -5.63 27.58
C GLY A 258 8.48 -4.28 27.92
N PHE A 259 7.17 -4.17 27.77
CA PHE A 259 6.44 -2.91 27.91
C PHE A 259 5.52 -2.93 29.15
N PRO A 260 6.01 -2.54 30.33
CA PRO A 260 5.20 -2.55 31.55
C PRO A 260 4.21 -1.37 31.54
N PRO A 261 2.90 -1.62 31.82
CA PRO A 261 1.88 -0.57 31.89
C PRO A 261 2.23 0.57 32.87
N SER A 262 3.02 0.27 33.90
CA SER A 262 3.47 1.26 34.88
C SER A 262 4.24 2.42 34.27
N ARG A 263 4.84 2.24 33.10
CA ARG A 263 5.63 3.28 32.40
C ARG A 263 4.80 4.23 31.55
N ILE A 264 3.58 3.81 31.18
CA ILE A 264 2.61 4.65 30.45
C ILE A 264 1.42 5.04 31.33
N LYS A 265 1.55 4.89 32.64
CA LYS A 265 0.46 5.16 33.58
C LYS A 265 -0.06 6.61 33.48
N THR A 266 0.81 7.56 33.26
CA THR A 266 0.45 8.97 33.09
C THR A 266 -0.36 9.16 31.81
N GLU A 267 0.09 8.59 30.69
CA GLU A 267 -0.58 8.68 29.39
C GLU A 267 -1.95 8.03 29.44
N LEU A 268 -2.11 6.89 30.11
CA LEU A 268 -3.41 6.23 30.30
C LEU A 268 -4.35 7.06 31.20
N ALA A 269 -3.82 7.67 32.27
CA ALA A 269 -4.63 8.48 33.18
C ALA A 269 -5.19 9.76 32.52
N GLU A 270 -4.44 10.33 31.56
CA GLU A 270 -4.84 11.53 30.81
C GLU A 270 -5.77 11.22 29.62
N ARG A 271 -5.92 9.94 29.23
CA ARG A 271 -6.66 9.50 28.04
C ARG A 271 -7.66 8.40 28.40
N PRO A 272 -8.90 8.76 28.76
CA PRO A 272 -9.89 7.80 29.29
C PRO A 272 -10.29 6.70 28.29
N ASP A 273 -10.15 6.94 26.98
CA ASP A 273 -10.48 5.98 25.92
C ASP A 273 -9.25 5.15 25.47
N LEU A 274 -8.09 5.33 26.13
CA LEU A 274 -6.89 4.57 25.85
C LEU A 274 -6.68 3.52 26.93
N HIS A 275 -6.63 2.26 26.52
CA HIS A 275 -6.51 1.10 27.40
C HIS A 275 -5.26 0.28 27.04
N PHE A 276 -4.98 -0.77 27.81
CA PHE A 276 -3.89 -1.67 27.50
C PHE A 276 -4.28 -3.16 27.63
N LEU A 277 -3.56 -4.01 26.91
CA LEU A 277 -3.55 -5.46 27.01
C LEU A 277 -2.10 -5.95 26.94
N THR A 278 -1.50 -6.32 28.07
CA THR A 278 -0.09 -6.67 28.16
C THR A 278 0.13 -8.05 28.78
N PRO A 279 1.14 -8.83 28.31
CA PRO A 279 1.44 -10.11 28.90
C PRO A 279 2.10 -9.98 30.27
N VAL A 280 1.65 -10.83 31.18
CA VAL A 280 2.18 -10.97 32.55
C VAL A 280 3.15 -12.13 32.60
N LYS A 281 4.21 -12.03 33.41
CA LYS A 281 5.15 -13.13 33.60
C LYS A 281 4.47 -14.29 34.32
N ARG A 282 4.74 -15.53 33.90
CA ARG A 282 4.17 -16.76 34.49
C ARG A 282 4.49 -16.99 35.98
N ASN A 283 5.46 -16.25 36.54
CA ASN A 283 5.84 -16.29 37.94
C ASN A 283 5.32 -15.12 38.78
N ASP A 284 4.39 -14.31 38.23
CA ASP A 284 3.76 -13.22 38.96
C ASP A 284 2.88 -13.78 40.10
N VAL A 285 3.05 -13.19 41.28
CA VAL A 285 2.32 -13.65 42.50
C VAL A 285 0.81 -13.47 42.37
N ARG A 286 0.36 -12.48 41.58
CA ARG A 286 -1.06 -12.20 41.36
C ARG A 286 -1.81 -13.34 40.68
N ILE A 287 -1.11 -14.22 39.96
CA ILE A 287 -1.67 -15.41 39.32
C ILE A 287 -2.21 -16.37 40.39
N ARG A 288 -1.40 -16.63 41.41
CA ARG A 288 -1.77 -17.50 42.53
C ARG A 288 -2.82 -16.82 43.42
N ASP A 289 -2.59 -15.53 43.77
CA ASP A 289 -3.41 -14.81 44.74
C ASP A 289 -4.84 -14.53 44.21
N ASN A 290 -5.05 -14.60 42.90
CA ASN A 290 -6.36 -14.44 42.26
C ASN A 290 -6.87 -15.72 41.60
N HIS A 291 -6.29 -16.90 41.89
CA HIS A 291 -6.72 -18.18 41.33
C HIS A 291 -6.83 -18.16 39.79
N ALA A 292 -5.88 -17.52 39.12
CA ALA A 292 -5.94 -17.31 37.68
C ALA A 292 -5.71 -18.57 36.84
N LEU A 293 -5.23 -19.66 37.47
CA LEU A 293 -5.08 -20.98 36.83
C LEU A 293 -6.31 -21.88 36.99
N ASP A 294 -7.34 -21.43 37.72
CA ASP A 294 -8.61 -22.12 37.80
C ASP A 294 -9.46 -21.71 36.59
N PHE A 295 -9.49 -22.60 35.57
CA PHE A 295 -10.10 -22.25 34.28
C PHE A 295 -11.63 -22.27 34.35
N ASP A 296 -12.27 -21.31 33.68
CA ASP A 296 -13.72 -21.13 33.61
C ASP A 296 -14.35 -21.95 32.48
N GLY A 297 -13.57 -22.31 31.44
CA GLY A 297 -14.07 -23.07 30.30
C GLY A 297 -13.07 -23.16 29.15
N VAL A 298 -13.59 -23.53 27.98
CA VAL A 298 -12.85 -23.62 26.71
C VAL A 298 -13.30 -22.47 25.81
N LEU A 299 -12.37 -21.80 25.11
CA LEU A 299 -12.72 -20.80 24.13
C LEU A 299 -13.35 -21.44 22.89
N GLU A 300 -14.54 -20.96 22.52
CA GLU A 300 -15.24 -21.40 21.32
C GLU A 300 -14.87 -20.53 20.12
N GLY A 301 -14.75 -21.17 18.93
CA GLY A 301 -14.49 -20.49 17.66
C GLY A 301 -13.09 -19.87 17.57
N VAL A 302 -12.11 -20.52 18.18
CA VAL A 302 -10.67 -20.32 17.96
C VAL A 302 -10.05 -21.67 17.60
N ASP A 303 -8.95 -21.64 16.84
CA ASP A 303 -8.22 -22.86 16.50
C ASP A 303 -7.54 -23.45 17.75
N GLY A 304 -7.71 -24.75 17.96
CA GLY A 304 -7.12 -25.48 19.09
C GLY A 304 -8.02 -25.54 20.33
N HIS A 305 -7.53 -26.26 21.34
CA HIS A 305 -8.21 -26.43 22.61
C HIS A 305 -7.62 -25.49 23.66
N ILE A 306 -8.19 -24.28 23.73
CA ILE A 306 -7.71 -23.21 24.59
C ILE A 306 -8.61 -23.08 25.81
N LEU A 307 -8.08 -23.45 26.99
CA LEU A 307 -8.73 -23.18 28.27
C LEU A 307 -8.56 -21.71 28.63
N TYR A 308 -9.56 -21.08 29.23
CA TYR A 308 -9.47 -19.69 29.67
C TYR A 308 -9.96 -19.48 31.10
N SER A 309 -9.44 -18.43 31.74
CA SER A 309 -10.02 -17.83 32.93
C SER A 309 -9.93 -16.31 32.88
N LYS A 310 -10.89 -15.65 33.53
CA LYS A 310 -10.92 -14.19 33.67
C LYS A 310 -11.10 -13.82 35.13
N ARG A 311 -10.20 -13.00 35.68
CA ARG A 311 -10.22 -12.62 37.10
C ARG A 311 -10.10 -11.10 37.21
N ARG A 312 -11.03 -10.49 37.92
CA ARG A 312 -10.90 -9.06 38.30
C ARG A 312 -9.96 -8.98 39.51
N ILE A 313 -8.94 -8.14 39.42
CA ILE A 313 -7.92 -7.96 40.46
C ILE A 313 -8.04 -6.61 41.14
N LYS A 314 -7.31 -6.46 42.26
CA LYS A 314 -7.22 -5.15 42.97
C LYS A 314 -6.71 -4.07 42.04
N GLY A 315 -7.32 -2.88 42.08
CA GLY A 315 -6.98 -1.76 41.19
C GLY A 315 -7.84 -1.65 39.93
N GLY A 316 -8.86 -2.53 39.78
CA GLY A 316 -9.83 -2.44 38.69
C GLY A 316 -9.40 -3.13 37.39
N CYS A 317 -8.20 -3.70 37.33
CA CYS A 317 -7.72 -4.46 36.17
C CYS A 317 -8.27 -5.90 36.15
N TYR A 318 -8.08 -6.55 35.03
CA TYR A 318 -8.46 -7.93 34.76
C TYR A 318 -7.24 -8.74 34.37
N LEU A 319 -7.15 -10.00 34.90
CA LEU A 319 -6.22 -11.00 34.42
C LEU A 319 -6.97 -11.98 33.51
N TYR A 320 -6.45 -12.20 32.33
CA TYR A 320 -6.90 -13.16 31.35
C TYR A 320 -5.85 -14.26 31.26
N THR A 321 -6.20 -15.49 31.59
CA THR A 321 -5.29 -16.64 31.52
C THR A 321 -5.78 -17.61 30.47
N PHE A 322 -4.88 -18.06 29.62
CA PHE A 322 -5.15 -19.01 28.56
C PHE A 322 -4.16 -20.15 28.64
N ARG A 323 -4.62 -21.39 28.47
CA ARG A 323 -3.77 -22.56 28.32
C ARG A 323 -4.06 -23.23 26.99
N ASP A 324 -3.07 -23.28 26.14
CA ASP A 324 -3.08 -24.04 24.90
C ASP A 324 -2.59 -25.48 25.21
N SER A 325 -3.45 -26.46 25.02
CA SER A 325 -3.15 -27.86 25.33
C SER A 325 -2.01 -28.43 24.50
N HIS A 326 -1.92 -28.00 23.21
CA HIS A 326 -0.88 -28.43 22.31
C HIS A 326 0.49 -27.85 22.70
N LYS A 327 0.53 -26.54 22.98
CA LYS A 327 1.75 -25.87 23.49
C LYS A 327 2.15 -26.39 24.85
N SER A 328 1.19 -26.75 25.73
CA SER A 328 1.46 -27.33 27.04
C SER A 328 2.23 -28.63 26.90
N SER A 329 1.76 -29.55 26.07
CA SER A 329 2.42 -30.84 25.83
C SER A 329 3.80 -30.68 25.19
N ALA A 330 3.94 -29.74 24.23
CA ALA A 330 5.22 -29.46 23.58
C ALA A 330 6.25 -28.85 24.56
N GLU A 331 5.84 -27.91 25.41
CA GLU A 331 6.70 -27.30 26.43
C GLU A 331 7.12 -28.33 27.48
N GLU A 332 6.21 -29.21 27.92
CA GLU A 332 6.50 -30.29 28.83
C GLU A 332 7.52 -31.28 28.25
N ALA A 333 7.30 -31.73 27.01
CA ALA A 333 8.22 -32.63 26.31
C ALA A 333 9.62 -32.01 26.17
N ALA A 334 9.70 -30.73 25.78
CA ALA A 334 10.95 -30.01 25.68
C ALA A 334 11.65 -29.85 27.04
N PHE A 335 10.90 -29.57 28.10
CA PHE A 335 11.43 -29.46 29.45
C PHE A 335 12.03 -30.80 29.91
N LEU A 336 11.31 -31.93 29.76
CA LEU A 336 11.77 -33.25 30.09
C LEU A 336 12.95 -33.75 29.27
N ALA A 337 12.97 -33.39 27.97
CA ALA A 337 14.12 -33.69 27.10
C ALA A 337 15.42 -32.99 27.56
N ASN A 338 15.31 -31.80 28.11
CA ASN A 338 16.44 -31.00 28.59
C ASN A 338 16.87 -31.38 30.04
N ARG A 339 16.19 -32.31 30.71
CA ARG A 339 16.49 -32.69 32.11
C ARG A 339 17.96 -33.10 32.35
N LYS A 340 18.59 -33.76 31.36
CA LYS A 340 20.00 -34.22 31.48
C LYS A 340 20.98 -33.04 31.42
N LYS A 341 20.60 -31.91 30.83
CA LYS A 341 21.43 -30.70 30.73
C LYS A 341 21.26 -29.79 31.96
N ASN A 342 20.19 -29.99 32.73
CA ASN A 342 19.81 -29.13 33.82
C ASN A 342 20.20 -29.77 35.16
N LYS A 343 21.28 -29.27 35.76
CA LYS A 343 21.83 -29.81 37.05
C LYS A 343 20.85 -29.70 38.23
N ASP A 344 19.90 -28.75 38.14
CA ASP A 344 18.94 -28.46 39.20
C ASP A 344 17.58 -29.15 39.01
N PHE A 345 17.50 -30.15 38.11
CA PHE A 345 16.23 -30.86 37.89
C PHE A 345 15.80 -31.62 39.12
N SER A 346 14.59 -31.32 39.64
CA SER A 346 13.90 -32.07 40.66
C SER A 346 12.41 -32.21 40.32
N TYR A 347 11.76 -33.26 40.86
CA TYR A 347 10.32 -33.41 40.66
C TYR A 347 9.51 -32.27 41.27
N SER A 348 9.94 -31.73 42.43
CA SER A 348 9.28 -30.56 43.03
C SER A 348 9.39 -29.30 42.14
N TRP A 349 10.46 -29.17 41.38
CA TRP A 349 10.63 -28.10 40.42
C TRP A 349 9.78 -28.34 39.15
N TYR A 350 9.72 -29.60 38.69
CA TYR A 350 8.81 -30.00 37.61
C TYR A 350 7.35 -29.70 37.98
N ASP A 351 6.87 -30.11 39.17
CA ASP A 351 5.49 -29.87 39.61
C ASP A 351 5.13 -28.37 39.60
N LYS A 352 6.05 -27.52 40.10
CA LYS A 352 5.88 -26.05 40.04
C LYS A 352 5.81 -25.49 38.62
N LYS A 353 6.53 -26.10 37.67
CA LYS A 353 6.57 -25.66 36.28
C LYS A 353 5.45 -26.23 35.43
N SER A 354 5.02 -27.44 35.70
CA SER A 354 3.97 -28.15 34.95
C SER A 354 2.64 -27.38 34.94
N SER A 355 2.32 -26.70 36.05
CA SER A 355 1.10 -25.91 36.17
C SER A 355 1.01 -24.73 35.19
N VAL A 356 2.15 -24.27 34.63
CA VAL A 356 2.22 -23.12 33.75
C VAL A 356 2.69 -23.44 32.33
N PHE A 357 2.85 -24.71 31.96
CA PHE A 357 3.13 -25.10 30.59
C PHE A 357 1.95 -24.76 29.68
N GLY A 358 2.24 -24.19 28.52
CA GLY A 358 1.28 -23.70 27.54
C GLY A 358 0.43 -22.52 28.00
N VAL A 359 0.73 -21.92 29.18
CA VAL A 359 -0.04 -20.83 29.76
C VAL A 359 0.49 -19.47 29.25
N ILE A 360 -0.44 -18.62 28.84
CA ILE A 360 -0.22 -17.21 28.54
C ILE A 360 -1.19 -16.40 29.42
N ILE A 361 -0.70 -15.30 29.99
CA ILE A 361 -1.49 -14.47 30.91
C ILE A 361 -1.38 -13.03 30.46
N PHE A 362 -2.51 -12.33 30.39
CA PHE A 362 -2.59 -10.91 30.08
C PHE A 362 -3.23 -10.13 31.21
N GLU A 363 -2.84 -8.86 31.33
CA GLU A 363 -3.47 -7.87 32.17
C GLU A 363 -4.05 -6.76 31.29
N SER A 364 -5.28 -6.34 31.59
CA SER A 364 -5.92 -5.17 30.95
C SER A 364 -6.66 -4.36 32.00
N ASP A 365 -6.72 -3.04 31.79
CA ASP A 365 -7.59 -2.12 32.55
C ASP A 365 -9.03 -2.08 32.01
N LYS A 366 -9.26 -2.68 30.84
CA LYS A 366 -10.57 -2.78 30.20
C LYS A 366 -11.18 -4.18 30.43
N ASP A 367 -12.48 -4.20 30.64
CA ASP A 367 -13.26 -5.44 30.71
C ASP A 367 -13.51 -5.97 29.30
N LEU A 368 -12.64 -6.88 28.85
CA LEU A 368 -12.70 -7.50 27.53
C LEU A 368 -13.40 -8.86 27.60
N ASP A 369 -14.01 -9.25 26.49
CA ASP A 369 -14.35 -10.65 26.27
C ASP A 369 -13.07 -11.51 26.18
N PRO A 370 -12.99 -12.68 26.84
CA PRO A 370 -11.81 -13.54 26.82
C PRO A 370 -11.33 -13.92 25.41
N LYS A 371 -12.28 -14.20 24.50
CA LYS A 371 -11.96 -14.54 23.11
C LYS A 371 -11.28 -13.36 22.40
N THR A 372 -11.84 -12.16 22.56
CA THR A 372 -11.27 -10.92 22.02
C THR A 372 -9.86 -10.69 22.53
N ALA A 373 -9.63 -10.81 23.85
CA ALA A 373 -8.30 -10.64 24.43
C ALA A 373 -7.28 -11.66 23.89
N TYR A 374 -7.71 -12.91 23.65
CA TYR A 374 -6.85 -13.95 23.08
C TYR A 374 -6.50 -13.69 21.62
N ILE A 375 -7.50 -13.39 20.79
CA ILE A 375 -7.33 -13.14 19.35
C ILE A 375 -6.45 -11.92 19.12
N CYS A 376 -6.76 -10.79 19.75
CA CYS A 376 -6.03 -9.55 19.54
C CYS A 376 -4.55 -9.64 19.96
N TYR A 377 -4.26 -10.39 21.02
CA TYR A 377 -2.86 -10.65 21.34
C TYR A 377 -2.20 -11.59 20.33
N SER A 378 -2.92 -12.61 19.87
CA SER A 378 -2.42 -13.49 18.81
C SER A 378 -2.14 -12.69 17.53
N ASP A 379 -3.04 -11.78 17.17
CA ASP A 379 -2.92 -10.97 15.96
C ASP A 379 -1.86 -9.85 16.05
N ARG A 380 -1.28 -9.61 17.22
CA ARG A 380 -0.11 -8.72 17.37
C ARG A 380 1.04 -9.10 16.42
N TRP A 381 1.18 -10.40 16.11
CA TRP A 381 2.19 -10.86 15.16
C TRP A 381 2.02 -10.29 13.75
N LEU A 382 0.82 -9.77 13.40
CA LEU A 382 0.59 -9.09 12.13
C LEU A 382 1.52 -7.89 11.95
N LEU A 383 1.91 -7.21 13.04
CA LEU A 383 2.93 -6.16 12.98
C LEU A 383 4.31 -6.70 12.57
N GLU A 384 4.65 -7.92 12.97
CA GLU A 384 5.89 -8.58 12.51
C GLU A 384 5.84 -8.84 11.00
N LEU A 385 4.66 -9.17 10.45
CA LEU A 385 4.48 -9.26 8.99
C LEU A 385 4.65 -7.91 8.32
N VAL A 386 4.15 -6.82 8.90
CA VAL A 386 4.37 -5.46 8.39
C VAL A 386 5.88 -5.15 8.33
N PHE A 387 6.63 -5.48 9.39
CA PHE A 387 8.08 -5.31 9.39
C PHE A 387 8.78 -6.18 8.36
N ASN A 388 8.28 -7.39 8.13
CA ASN A 388 8.76 -8.26 7.07
C ASN A 388 8.50 -7.64 5.68
N ARG A 389 7.30 -7.11 5.44
CA ARG A 389 6.95 -6.38 4.22
C ARG A 389 7.81 -5.14 4.03
N TYR A 390 7.99 -4.34 5.08
CA TYR A 390 8.87 -3.18 5.06
C TYR A 390 10.30 -3.56 4.65
N LYS A 391 10.85 -4.63 5.22
CA LYS A 391 12.24 -5.05 4.94
C LYS A 391 12.39 -5.73 3.59
N ASN A 392 11.51 -6.67 3.27
CA ASN A 392 11.68 -7.56 2.11
C ASN A 392 10.92 -7.06 0.89
N ASP A 393 9.62 -6.73 1.01
CA ASP A 393 8.82 -6.33 -0.16
C ASP A 393 9.16 -4.91 -0.61
N LEU A 394 9.45 -3.99 0.33
CA LEU A 394 9.89 -2.63 0.02
C LEU A 394 11.41 -2.48 -0.03
N GLY A 395 12.18 -3.47 0.44
CA GLY A 395 13.64 -3.44 0.47
C GLY A 395 14.20 -2.29 1.31
N LEU A 396 13.55 -1.96 2.44
CA LEU A 396 13.87 -0.82 3.28
C LEU A 396 14.66 -1.21 4.56
N ASP A 397 15.32 -2.36 4.56
CA ASP A 397 16.10 -2.91 5.66
C ASP A 397 17.35 -2.06 6.01
N ARG A 398 17.77 -1.18 5.10
CA ARG A 398 18.93 -0.31 5.24
C ARG A 398 18.58 1.16 5.04
N THR A 399 19.27 2.03 5.77
CA THR A 399 19.22 3.46 5.55
C THR A 399 20.12 3.82 4.38
N CYS A 400 19.55 4.42 3.33
CA CYS A 400 20.26 4.81 2.10
C CYS A 400 20.52 6.32 2.02
N VAL A 401 20.29 7.06 3.10
CA VAL A 401 20.49 8.51 3.20
C VAL A 401 21.36 8.84 4.42
N GLN A 402 22.06 9.97 4.37
CA GLN A 402 22.93 10.41 5.43
C GLN A 402 22.35 11.65 6.12
N GLY A 403 22.66 11.82 7.41
CA GLY A 403 22.17 12.93 8.22
C GLY A 403 20.80 12.68 8.85
N ASN A 404 20.64 13.16 10.07
CA ASN A 404 19.48 12.91 10.92
C ASN A 404 18.16 13.26 10.26
N PHE A 405 18.04 14.45 9.72
CA PHE A 405 16.80 14.91 9.10
C PHE A 405 16.47 14.16 7.82
N SER A 406 17.47 13.83 6.99
CA SER A 406 17.24 13.03 5.78
C SER A 406 16.73 11.64 6.11
N VAL A 407 17.23 11.01 7.18
CA VAL A 407 16.73 9.72 7.68
C VAL A 407 15.28 9.85 8.13
N ILE A 408 14.98 10.86 8.97
CA ILE A 408 13.63 11.10 9.48
C ILE A 408 12.64 11.36 8.34
N GLY A 409 12.99 12.22 7.37
CA GLY A 409 12.12 12.50 6.21
C GLY A 409 11.95 11.29 5.30
N SER A 410 13.00 10.50 5.11
CA SER A 410 12.91 9.25 4.35
C SER A 410 11.99 8.24 5.03
N GLU A 411 12.06 8.09 6.36
CA GLU A 411 11.22 7.18 7.11
C GLU A 411 9.75 7.62 7.15
N PHE A 412 9.47 8.91 7.11
CA PHE A 412 8.12 9.41 6.94
C PHE A 412 7.50 8.96 5.59
N ILE A 413 8.27 9.02 4.50
CA ILE A 413 7.81 8.52 3.20
C ILE A 413 7.72 6.99 3.19
N ASN A 414 8.66 6.29 3.85
CA ASN A 414 8.63 4.84 4.01
C ASN A 414 7.38 4.38 4.78
N PHE A 415 6.98 5.13 5.80
CA PHE A 415 5.73 4.88 6.52
C PHE A 415 4.53 4.92 5.57
N ILE A 416 4.42 5.95 4.73
CA ILE A 416 3.33 6.07 3.74
C ILE A 416 3.38 4.91 2.73
N ALA A 417 4.56 4.55 2.23
CA ALA A 417 4.73 3.40 1.35
C ALA A 417 4.29 2.09 2.03
N THR A 418 4.56 1.93 3.33
CA THR A 418 4.12 0.77 4.11
C THR A 418 2.61 0.72 4.27
N VAL A 419 1.95 1.85 4.55
CA VAL A 419 0.48 1.94 4.59
C VAL A 419 -0.12 1.52 3.25
N LEU A 420 0.41 2.06 2.14
CA LEU A 420 -0.04 1.70 0.79
C LEU A 420 0.12 0.20 0.52
N THR A 421 1.26 -0.38 0.87
CA THR A 421 1.53 -1.82 0.71
C THR A 421 0.54 -2.67 1.51
N CYS A 422 0.25 -2.31 2.78
CA CYS A 422 -0.75 -3.01 3.59
C CYS A 422 -2.14 -2.98 2.94
N ARG A 423 -2.54 -1.83 2.42
CA ARG A 423 -3.84 -1.67 1.74
C ARG A 423 -3.93 -2.44 0.44
N MET A 424 -2.86 -2.42 -0.36
CA MET A 424 -2.77 -3.19 -1.60
C MET A 424 -2.85 -4.69 -1.33
N LEU A 425 -2.10 -5.19 -0.35
CA LEU A 425 -2.15 -6.59 0.08
C LEU A 425 -3.56 -6.99 0.49
N ARG A 426 -4.22 -6.19 1.34
CA ARG A 426 -5.60 -6.45 1.76
C ARG A 426 -6.56 -6.49 0.58
N LYS A 427 -6.45 -5.54 -0.36
CA LYS A 427 -7.29 -5.48 -1.56
C LYS A 427 -7.04 -6.67 -2.49
N ALA A 428 -5.78 -7.05 -2.72
CA ALA A 428 -5.41 -8.20 -3.53
C ALA A 428 -5.86 -9.53 -2.90
N THR A 429 -5.72 -9.67 -1.58
CA THR A 429 -6.23 -10.83 -0.83
C THR A 429 -7.74 -10.94 -0.92
N ALA A 430 -8.47 -9.82 -0.73
CA ALA A 430 -9.93 -9.81 -0.86
C ALA A 430 -10.41 -10.14 -2.29
N ALA A 431 -9.61 -9.84 -3.30
CA ALA A 431 -9.86 -10.21 -4.68
C ALA A 431 -9.43 -11.66 -5.04
N GLY A 432 -8.88 -12.44 -4.09
CA GLY A 432 -8.40 -13.81 -4.31
C GLY A 432 -7.11 -13.92 -5.14
N LEU A 433 -6.43 -12.80 -5.43
CA LEU A 433 -5.28 -12.78 -6.33
C LEU A 433 -3.99 -13.32 -5.72
N LEU A 434 -3.94 -13.49 -4.40
CA LEU A 434 -2.76 -13.97 -3.67
C LEU A 434 -2.87 -15.43 -3.21
N GLU A 435 -3.86 -16.19 -3.69
CA GLU A 435 -4.03 -17.60 -3.32
C GLU A 435 -2.97 -18.51 -3.96
N THR A 436 -2.53 -18.17 -5.18
CA THR A 436 -1.64 -19.03 -5.99
C THR A 436 -0.31 -18.37 -6.34
N ARG A 437 -0.10 -17.10 -6.00
CA ARG A 437 1.11 -16.34 -6.32
C ARG A 437 1.49 -15.33 -5.24
N SER A 438 2.73 -14.84 -5.30
CA SER A 438 3.22 -13.83 -4.37
C SER A 438 2.72 -12.42 -4.74
N TYR A 439 2.76 -11.52 -3.76
CA TYR A 439 2.50 -10.09 -3.99
C TYR A 439 3.51 -9.45 -4.95
N GLY A 440 4.76 -9.90 -4.92
CA GLY A 440 5.81 -9.42 -5.83
C GLY A 440 5.49 -9.75 -7.29
N ASP A 441 5.08 -10.99 -7.57
CA ASP A 441 4.70 -11.44 -8.92
C ASP A 441 3.50 -10.65 -9.44
N LEU A 442 2.46 -10.42 -8.59
CA LEU A 442 1.32 -9.58 -8.95
C LEU A 442 1.74 -8.15 -9.33
N LEU A 443 2.66 -7.53 -8.57
CA LEU A 443 3.16 -6.20 -8.90
C LEU A 443 3.99 -6.17 -10.17
N GLU A 444 4.76 -7.22 -10.45
CA GLU A 444 5.55 -7.34 -11.67
C GLU A 444 4.63 -7.42 -12.88
N ASP A 445 3.63 -8.32 -12.87
CA ASP A 445 2.63 -8.44 -13.92
C ASP A 445 1.90 -7.11 -14.16
N LEU A 446 1.40 -6.47 -13.11
CA LEU A 446 0.72 -5.17 -13.24
C LEU A 446 1.65 -4.05 -13.73
N SER A 447 2.97 -4.16 -13.54
CA SER A 447 3.94 -3.18 -14.05
C SER A 447 4.16 -3.29 -15.56
N GLU A 448 3.85 -4.43 -16.18
CA GLU A 448 3.91 -4.63 -17.63
C GLU A 448 2.64 -4.17 -18.35
N VAL A 449 1.60 -3.77 -17.62
CA VAL A 449 0.37 -3.20 -18.20
C VAL A 449 0.59 -1.74 -18.59
N TRP A 450 0.53 -1.46 -19.89
CA TRP A 450 0.72 -0.12 -20.46
C TRP A 450 -0.58 0.41 -21.03
N ARG A 451 -0.78 1.73 -20.91
CA ARG A 451 -1.97 2.40 -21.42
C ARG A 451 -1.63 3.73 -22.05
N ASP A 452 -2.39 4.13 -23.09
CA ASP A 452 -2.32 5.47 -23.67
C ASP A 452 -2.80 6.52 -22.66
N VAL A 453 -2.03 7.56 -22.45
CA VAL A 453 -2.37 8.68 -21.55
C VAL A 453 -3.60 9.47 -21.98
N ASN A 454 -3.95 9.40 -23.27
CA ASN A 454 -5.10 10.09 -23.84
C ASN A 454 -6.36 9.19 -23.89
N ALA A 455 -6.25 7.93 -23.44
CA ALA A 455 -7.40 7.05 -23.36
C ALA A 455 -8.46 7.62 -22.41
N PRO A 456 -9.76 7.47 -22.71
CA PRO A 456 -10.82 7.82 -21.77
C PRO A 456 -10.63 7.11 -20.43
N ASP A 457 -11.01 7.77 -19.35
CA ASP A 457 -11.08 7.10 -18.05
C ASP A 457 -12.04 5.91 -18.18
N HIS A 458 -11.65 4.77 -17.60
CA HIS A 458 -12.39 3.51 -17.66
C HIS A 458 -12.58 2.93 -19.09
N ALA A 459 -11.65 3.21 -20.01
CA ALA A 459 -11.67 2.57 -21.32
C ALA A 459 -11.70 1.04 -21.18
N ALA A 460 -12.61 0.39 -21.94
CA ALA A 460 -12.72 -1.07 -21.96
C ALA A 460 -11.40 -1.71 -22.45
N THR A 461 -11.11 -2.90 -21.97
CA THR A 461 -9.85 -3.62 -22.20
C THR A 461 -9.52 -3.90 -23.67
N ASN A 462 -10.49 -3.78 -24.59
CA ASN A 462 -10.32 -4.10 -26.03
C ASN A 462 -10.50 -2.89 -26.96
N ASP A 463 -10.35 -1.68 -26.47
CA ASP A 463 -10.58 -0.45 -27.26
C ASP A 463 -9.34 0.04 -28.04
N GLY A 464 -8.24 -0.69 -28.00
CA GLY A 464 -6.97 -0.33 -28.67
C GLY A 464 -6.09 0.64 -27.90
N HIS A 465 -6.48 1.07 -26.69
CA HIS A 465 -5.69 1.96 -25.83
C HIS A 465 -4.71 1.23 -24.91
N TRP A 466 -4.68 -0.11 -24.97
CA TRP A 466 -3.82 -0.97 -24.16
C TRP A 466 -2.76 -1.64 -25.02
N VAL A 467 -1.53 -1.69 -24.53
CA VAL A 467 -0.41 -2.34 -25.22
C VAL A 467 0.34 -3.25 -24.23
N HIS A 468 0.83 -4.37 -24.74
CA HIS A 468 1.56 -5.39 -23.97
C HIS A 468 0.77 -6.00 -22.80
N THR A 469 -0.56 -6.05 -22.92
CA THR A 469 -1.43 -6.57 -21.88
C THR A 469 -1.97 -7.93 -22.27
N MET A 470 -1.76 -8.92 -21.43
CA MET A 470 -2.24 -10.28 -21.61
C MET A 470 -3.66 -10.42 -21.04
N GLU A 471 -4.37 -11.47 -21.45
CA GLU A 471 -5.76 -11.71 -21.00
C GLU A 471 -5.85 -11.84 -19.45
N TYR A 472 -4.89 -12.49 -18.81
CA TYR A 472 -4.85 -12.64 -17.36
C TYR A 472 -4.62 -11.31 -16.62
N GLU A 473 -3.83 -10.39 -17.17
CA GLU A 473 -3.59 -9.07 -16.62
C GLU A 473 -4.85 -8.20 -16.63
N PHE A 474 -5.68 -8.33 -17.67
CA PHE A 474 -6.99 -7.69 -17.69
C PHE A 474 -7.93 -8.25 -16.62
N ALA A 475 -7.94 -9.57 -16.41
CA ALA A 475 -8.71 -10.19 -15.34
C ALA A 475 -8.28 -9.68 -13.95
N GLU A 476 -7.00 -9.41 -13.75
CA GLU A 476 -6.45 -8.81 -12.54
C GLU A 476 -6.91 -7.36 -12.35
N LEU A 477 -6.84 -6.56 -13.41
CA LEU A 477 -7.34 -5.18 -13.39
C LEU A 477 -8.84 -5.14 -13.06
N GLU A 478 -9.63 -6.03 -13.66
CA GLU A 478 -11.06 -6.16 -13.37
C GLU A 478 -11.30 -6.57 -11.91
N ALA A 479 -10.61 -7.60 -11.43
CA ALA A 479 -10.71 -8.08 -10.04
C ALA A 479 -10.34 -6.99 -9.02
N LEU A 480 -9.40 -6.12 -9.36
CA LEU A 480 -9.00 -4.96 -8.56
C LEU A 480 -9.89 -3.72 -8.77
N GLY A 481 -10.89 -3.78 -9.68
CA GLY A 481 -11.73 -2.64 -10.03
C GLY A 481 -10.97 -1.49 -10.72
N LEU A 482 -9.94 -1.81 -11.48
CA LEU A 482 -9.07 -0.85 -12.19
C LEU A 482 -9.39 -0.75 -13.69
N SER A 483 -10.27 -1.60 -14.20
CA SER A 483 -10.82 -1.57 -15.55
C SER A 483 -12.31 -1.90 -15.51
N GLU A 484 -13.05 -1.49 -16.55
CA GLU A 484 -14.42 -1.96 -16.71
C GLU A 484 -14.45 -3.43 -17.15
N PRO A 485 -15.45 -4.22 -16.69
CA PRO A 485 -15.61 -5.60 -17.13
C PRO A 485 -15.79 -5.66 -18.65
N VAL A 486 -15.04 -6.50 -19.33
CA VAL A 486 -15.27 -6.76 -20.76
C VAL A 486 -16.65 -7.41 -20.91
N PRO A 487 -17.57 -6.85 -21.74
CA PRO A 487 -18.84 -7.48 -21.99
C PRO A 487 -18.63 -8.90 -22.50
N LYS A 488 -19.04 -9.92 -21.75
CA LYS A 488 -18.96 -11.30 -22.22
C LYS A 488 -19.74 -11.40 -23.53
N PRO A 489 -19.14 -11.92 -24.63
CA PRO A 489 -19.85 -12.07 -25.86
C PRO A 489 -21.09 -12.89 -25.57
N GLU A 490 -22.28 -12.39 -25.98
CA GLU A 490 -23.54 -13.13 -25.81
C GLU A 490 -23.33 -14.56 -26.33
N PRO A 491 -23.70 -15.58 -25.56
CA PRO A 491 -23.56 -16.95 -26.03
C PRO A 491 -24.31 -17.05 -27.38
N LYS A 492 -23.56 -17.32 -28.45
CA LYS A 492 -24.14 -17.50 -29.79
C LYS A 492 -25.31 -18.45 -29.63
N LYS A 493 -26.56 -17.95 -29.78
CA LYS A 493 -27.77 -18.76 -29.73
C LYS A 493 -27.55 -19.94 -30.68
N ARG A 494 -27.47 -21.15 -30.12
CA ARG A 494 -27.33 -22.37 -30.90
C ARG A 494 -28.43 -22.38 -31.95
N GLY A 495 -28.02 -22.18 -33.22
CA GLY A 495 -28.75 -22.51 -34.41
C GLY A 495 -30.23 -22.12 -34.47
N GLN A 496 -30.54 -20.89 -34.90
CA GLN A 496 -31.80 -20.74 -35.61
C GLN A 496 -31.72 -21.60 -36.86
N PRO A 497 -32.79 -22.41 -37.17
CA PRO A 497 -32.84 -23.17 -38.42
C PRO A 497 -32.66 -22.20 -39.59
N ARG A 498 -31.84 -22.60 -40.57
CA ARG A 498 -31.66 -21.80 -41.80
C ARG A 498 -33.03 -21.54 -42.43
N LYS A 499 -33.38 -20.26 -42.57
CA LYS A 499 -34.65 -19.81 -43.19
C LYS A 499 -34.74 -20.01 -44.71
N ASN A 500 -33.73 -20.59 -45.35
CA ASN A 500 -33.76 -20.85 -46.77
C ASN A 500 -33.91 -22.36 -47.00
N PRO A 501 -34.97 -22.81 -47.74
CA PRO A 501 -35.11 -24.21 -48.15
C PRO A 501 -33.93 -24.58 -49.03
N VAL A 502 -33.33 -25.73 -48.75
CA VAL A 502 -32.32 -26.34 -49.62
C VAL A 502 -33.00 -26.74 -50.93
N PRO A 503 -32.48 -26.37 -52.13
CA PRO A 503 -33.03 -26.87 -53.39
C PRO A 503 -32.96 -28.40 -53.43
N GLU A 504 -34.04 -29.02 -53.85
CA GLU A 504 -34.26 -30.48 -53.81
C GLU A 504 -33.44 -31.30 -54.80
N ASP A 505 -32.50 -30.76 -55.53
CA ASP A 505 -31.75 -31.49 -56.53
C ASP A 505 -30.23 -31.50 -56.30
N LYS A 506 -29.78 -32.43 -55.44
CA LYS A 506 -28.43 -33.03 -55.53
C LYS A 506 -28.51 -34.53 -55.23
N PRO A 507 -27.99 -35.42 -56.07
CA PRO A 507 -28.05 -36.87 -55.88
C PRO A 507 -27.21 -37.24 -54.62
N LYS A 508 -27.83 -38.06 -53.74
CA LYS A 508 -27.18 -38.58 -52.51
C LYS A 508 -25.95 -39.41 -52.90
N ARG A 509 -24.79 -38.99 -52.57
CA ARG A 509 -23.56 -39.79 -52.62
C ARG A 509 -23.73 -41.03 -51.75
N ARG A 510 -23.66 -42.23 -52.42
CA ARG A 510 -23.70 -43.54 -51.76
C ARG A 510 -22.56 -43.65 -50.78
N ARG A 511 -22.86 -43.97 -49.50
CA ARG A 511 -21.89 -44.36 -48.48
C ARG A 511 -21.13 -45.59 -48.98
N GLY A 512 -19.79 -45.52 -49.02
CA GLY A 512 -18.91 -46.63 -49.35
C GLY A 512 -19.11 -47.82 -48.40
N ARG A 513 -19.13 -49.01 -48.94
CA ARG A 513 -19.22 -50.31 -48.25
C ARG A 513 -17.99 -50.47 -47.29
N PRO A 514 -18.14 -51.08 -46.09
CA PRO A 514 -17.01 -51.41 -45.20
C PRO A 514 -16.09 -52.45 -45.94
N ARG A 515 -14.77 -52.28 -45.78
CA ARG A 515 -13.75 -53.21 -46.23
C ARG A 515 -13.87 -54.55 -45.48
N LYS A 516 -13.94 -55.67 -46.22
CA LYS A 516 -14.03 -57.04 -45.73
C LYS A 516 -12.64 -57.73 -45.72
N HIS A 517 -11.64 -57.22 -45.17
CA HIS A 517 -10.41 -58.01 -44.89
C HIS A 517 -9.72 -57.54 -43.60
N PRO A 518 -9.45 -58.47 -42.70
CA PRO A 518 -8.56 -58.18 -41.54
C PRO A 518 -7.11 -58.14 -42.00
N LEU A 519 -6.32 -57.33 -41.34
CA LEU A 519 -4.86 -57.29 -41.48
C LEU A 519 -4.27 -58.57 -40.94
N PRO A 520 -3.14 -59.10 -41.52
CA PRO A 520 -2.43 -60.26 -40.96
C PRO A 520 -1.79 -59.91 -39.63
N ASP A 521 -1.85 -60.87 -38.72
CA ASP A 521 -1.17 -60.94 -37.44
C ASP A 521 0.32 -61.12 -37.70
N ASP A 522 1.14 -60.15 -37.40
CA ASP A 522 2.60 -60.34 -37.30
C ASP A 522 2.94 -60.73 -35.87
N GLY A 523 3.08 -62.02 -35.68
CA GLY A 523 3.58 -62.63 -34.47
C GLY A 523 5.10 -62.50 -34.32
N ALA A 524 5.46 -62.37 -33.06
CA ALA A 524 6.67 -62.89 -32.41
C ALA A 524 8.05 -62.42 -32.88
N GLY A 525 8.77 -61.85 -31.94
CA GLY A 525 10.23 -61.66 -31.93
C GLY A 525 10.61 -60.83 -30.73
#